data_8919457a001e19313ec3ee0be11fa4e8
#
_entry.id   8919457a001e19313ec3ee0be11fa4e8
#
_cell.length_a   1.000
_cell.length_b   1.000
_cell.length_c   1.000
_cell.angle_alpha   90.00
_cell.angle_beta   90.00
_cell.angle_gamma   90.00
#
_symmetry.space_group_name_H-M   'P 1'
#
loop_
_entity.id
_entity.type
_entity.pdbx_description
1 polymer ?
#
loop_
_entity_poly.entity_id
_entity_poly.type
_entity_poly.pdbx_seq_one_letter_code
_entity_poly.pdbx_strand_id
1 'polypeptide(L)'
;MLIPCAAAALTLGSSMMAFAATGWLQEDEIWHYYDRNGDEVTSSWKKSGNDWFWLDEDGEMAVSQLVEDNDNYYYVDESGVMVRNQWRELENDDPQDDDEPDTVWYYFGADGKAYKAKDSGRVNFKTIVRADGATKKYAFDEEGKMLYGWIDEQGERQTGDDAWQTGLYYLGGPDDGAMRSHQWERLDAVDDDQTNDEFQDWYWFYFNANGKKAADTKKTINGRKYYFEEYGNARFSWYATSSNASVATPSFYSPIQDSWMSVGWFKTVPGENTDPAGYSDGEERWYYAEKDGDVVKSRIKKINGSYYAFDEYGKMLEGLYKLEVSDKDILSCTEIESENDLPEDGDTEEVYYFGGNSKAGAMKTGTTTLDIDGERYTYNFRKSGDERGQGYNGIEDGAIYEKGKRLEADKDEKLKKVEWDGETYLVNTSGKIQKNKKNAKDADDRYYCTDSKGIVTYEGMEKKSEK
;
A
#
# COMPACT_ATOMS: atom_id res chain seq x y z
N MET A 1 14.41 -40.49 -27.49
CA MET A 1 15.61 -41.10 -28.08
C MET A 1 15.99 -42.25 -27.15
N LEU A 2 15.57 -43.48 -27.49
CA LEU A 2 15.76 -44.67 -26.71
C LEU A 2 17.25 -45.06 -26.73
N ILE A 3 17.88 -45.07 -25.56
CA ILE A 3 19.22 -45.64 -25.40
C ILE A 3 19.00 -47.10 -25.08
N PRO A 4 19.54 -48.04 -25.84
CA PRO A 4 19.35 -49.47 -25.56
C PRO A 4 20.23 -49.84 -24.37
N CYS A 5 19.61 -50.38 -23.32
CA CYS A 5 20.29 -51.14 -22.28
C CYS A 5 20.93 -52.36 -22.91
N ALA A 6 22.26 -52.44 -22.86
CA ALA A 6 22.95 -53.66 -23.23
C ALA A 6 22.74 -54.71 -22.15
N ALA A 7 21.68 -55.45 -22.27
CA ALA A 7 21.52 -56.72 -21.59
C ALA A 7 22.51 -57.72 -22.18
N ALA A 8 23.56 -58.04 -21.49
CA ALA A 8 24.43 -59.18 -21.86
C ALA A 8 23.66 -60.47 -21.55
N ALA A 9 22.97 -60.98 -22.55
CA ALA A 9 22.41 -62.31 -22.49
C ALA A 9 23.53 -63.36 -22.47
N LEU A 10 23.76 -63.95 -21.32
CA LEU A 10 24.58 -65.12 -21.16
C LEU A 10 23.66 -66.35 -21.32
N THR A 11 23.68 -66.98 -22.51
CA THR A 11 23.12 -68.30 -22.74
C THR A 11 24.01 -69.35 -22.08
N LEU A 12 23.53 -69.95 -20.98
CA LEU A 12 24.18 -71.10 -20.37
C LEU A 12 23.59 -72.41 -20.90
N GLY A 13 24.44 -73.12 -21.65
CA GLY A 13 24.21 -74.53 -21.92
C GLY A 13 24.44 -75.39 -20.66
N SER A 14 23.53 -76.33 -20.47
CA SER A 14 23.46 -77.27 -19.35
C SER A 14 24.73 -78.08 -19.22
N SER A 15 25.47 -77.92 -18.14
CA SER A 15 26.31 -78.92 -17.48
C SER A 15 26.34 -78.66 -15.97
N MET A 16 25.78 -79.61 -15.18
CA MET A 16 25.89 -79.57 -13.74
C MET A 16 27.36 -79.66 -13.29
N MET A 17 27.93 -78.47 -12.92
CA MET A 17 28.92 -78.38 -11.90
C MET A 17 28.45 -77.27 -10.98
N ALA A 18 28.37 -77.55 -9.67
CA ALA A 18 28.04 -76.57 -8.64
C ALA A 18 29.23 -75.57 -8.54
N PHE A 19 29.29 -74.63 -9.47
CA PHE A 19 30.04 -73.41 -9.26
C PHE A 19 29.09 -72.46 -8.59
N ALA A 20 29.46 -71.96 -7.41
CA ALA A 20 28.77 -70.87 -6.76
C ALA A 20 28.63 -69.74 -7.80
N ALA A 21 27.42 -69.38 -8.15
CA ALA A 21 27.17 -68.27 -9.04
C ALA A 21 27.82 -67.03 -8.38
N THR A 22 28.55 -66.20 -9.13
CA THR A 22 29.12 -64.94 -8.64
C THR A 22 28.72 -63.82 -9.52
N GLY A 23 28.38 -62.68 -8.95
CA GLY A 23 27.88 -61.54 -9.69
C GLY A 23 26.34 -61.53 -9.83
N TRP A 24 25.84 -60.78 -10.80
CA TRP A 24 24.41 -60.64 -11.03
C TRP A 24 23.81 -61.90 -11.67
N LEU A 25 22.73 -62.39 -11.06
CA LEU A 25 21.97 -63.52 -11.53
C LEU A 25 20.46 -63.17 -11.51
N GLN A 26 19.73 -63.53 -12.56
CA GLN A 26 18.28 -63.36 -12.62
C GLN A 26 17.60 -64.71 -12.31
N GLU A 27 16.76 -64.71 -11.28
CA GLU A 27 15.94 -65.86 -10.86
C GLU A 27 14.48 -65.42 -10.83
N ASP A 28 13.60 -66.13 -11.50
CA ASP A 28 12.17 -65.84 -11.59
C ASP A 28 11.83 -64.37 -11.95
N GLU A 29 12.59 -63.78 -12.88
CA GLU A 29 12.50 -62.40 -13.35
C GLU A 29 13.05 -61.34 -12.37
N ILE A 30 13.53 -61.76 -11.17
CA ILE A 30 14.15 -60.88 -10.13
C ILE A 30 15.65 -61.01 -10.21
N TRP A 31 16.35 -59.86 -10.06
CA TRP A 31 17.80 -59.83 -10.03
C TRP A 31 18.33 -59.98 -8.62
N HIS A 32 19.33 -60.92 -8.42
CA HIS A 32 20.08 -61.18 -7.22
C HIS A 32 21.58 -60.95 -7.47
N TYR A 33 22.36 -60.71 -6.42
CA TYR A 33 23.78 -60.59 -6.54
C TYR A 33 24.50 -61.56 -5.56
N TYR A 34 25.42 -62.35 -6.08
CA TYR A 34 26.21 -63.27 -5.32
C TYR A 34 27.66 -62.78 -5.21
N ASP A 35 28.23 -62.82 -4.00
CA ASP A 35 29.61 -62.42 -3.76
C ASP A 35 30.64 -63.40 -4.33
N ARG A 36 31.94 -63.16 -4.07
CA ARG A 36 33.01 -64.04 -4.58
C ARG A 36 33.01 -65.42 -3.95
N ASN A 37 32.40 -65.61 -2.80
CA ASN A 37 32.24 -66.88 -2.13
C ASN A 37 31.01 -67.63 -2.61
N GLY A 38 30.15 -66.99 -3.37
CA GLY A 38 28.88 -67.54 -3.79
C GLY A 38 27.76 -67.30 -2.76
N ASP A 39 27.99 -66.45 -1.79
CA ASP A 39 26.96 -66.07 -0.82
C ASP A 39 26.10 -64.93 -1.41
N GLU A 40 24.80 -65.06 -1.22
CA GLU A 40 23.86 -64.02 -1.62
C GLU A 40 24.05 -62.72 -0.83
N VAL A 41 24.00 -61.58 -1.51
CA VAL A 41 24.22 -60.29 -0.87
C VAL A 41 22.86 -59.66 -0.63
N THR A 42 22.61 -59.24 0.62
CA THR A 42 21.38 -58.57 1.05
C THR A 42 21.71 -57.18 1.65
N SER A 43 20.71 -56.32 1.79
CA SER A 43 20.78 -54.99 2.43
C SER A 43 22.02 -54.18 2.03
N SER A 44 22.31 -54.14 0.73
CA SER A 44 23.59 -53.56 0.26
C SER A 44 23.54 -53.00 -1.16
N TRP A 45 24.29 -51.89 -1.35
CA TRP A 45 24.53 -51.34 -2.67
C TRP A 45 25.54 -52.15 -3.46
N LYS A 46 25.21 -52.46 -4.73
CA LYS A 46 26.13 -53.07 -5.68
C LYS A 46 26.26 -52.20 -6.92
N LYS A 47 27.47 -52.10 -7.43
CA LYS A 47 27.80 -51.31 -8.61
C LYS A 47 27.87 -52.23 -9.83
N SER A 48 27.22 -51.81 -10.94
CA SER A 48 27.38 -52.44 -12.24
C SER A 48 27.64 -51.32 -13.26
N GLY A 49 28.79 -51.33 -13.90
CA GLY A 49 29.20 -50.25 -14.78
C GLY A 49 29.34 -48.93 -14.02
N ASN A 50 28.52 -47.91 -14.38
CA ASN A 50 28.44 -46.64 -13.70
C ASN A 50 27.30 -46.52 -12.74
N ASP A 51 26.41 -47.52 -12.70
CA ASP A 51 25.14 -47.48 -11.99
C ASP A 51 25.23 -48.29 -10.69
N TRP A 52 24.44 -47.83 -9.71
CA TRP A 52 24.29 -48.48 -8.41
C TRP A 52 22.89 -49.04 -8.29
N PHE A 53 22.80 -50.26 -7.67
CA PHE A 53 21.60 -51.03 -7.46
C PHE A 53 21.55 -51.43 -6.00
N TRP A 54 20.37 -51.45 -5.41
CA TRP A 54 20.13 -51.87 -4.05
C TRP A 54 19.61 -53.30 -4.03
N LEU A 55 20.21 -54.16 -3.21
CA LEU A 55 19.66 -55.47 -2.83
C LEU A 55 18.99 -55.29 -1.48
N ASP A 56 17.72 -55.67 -1.39
CA ASP A 56 16.96 -55.59 -0.15
C ASP A 56 17.33 -56.67 0.88
N GLU A 57 16.54 -56.87 1.94
CA GLU A 57 16.77 -57.87 2.97
C GLU A 57 16.64 -59.30 2.48
N ASP A 58 15.85 -59.51 1.45
CA ASP A 58 15.63 -60.81 0.81
C ASP A 58 16.65 -61.07 -0.33
N GLY A 59 17.57 -60.18 -0.61
CA GLY A 59 18.55 -60.24 -1.69
C GLY A 59 18.02 -59.85 -3.06
N GLU A 60 16.78 -59.39 -3.14
CA GLU A 60 16.14 -58.99 -4.38
C GLU A 60 16.57 -57.53 -4.76
N MET A 61 16.80 -57.30 -6.06
CA MET A 61 17.11 -55.96 -6.57
C MET A 61 15.85 -55.07 -6.51
N ALA A 62 15.94 -54.02 -5.70
CA ALA A 62 14.89 -53.04 -5.56
C ALA A 62 14.64 -52.28 -6.88
N VAL A 63 13.37 -52.00 -7.21
CA VAL A 63 12.93 -51.22 -8.38
C VAL A 63 11.80 -50.28 -7.99
N SER A 64 11.78 -49.09 -8.59
CA SER A 64 10.72 -48.05 -8.42
C SER A 64 10.37 -47.77 -6.95
N GLN A 65 11.36 -47.69 -6.07
CA GLN A 65 11.10 -47.47 -4.64
C GLN A 65 12.15 -46.59 -3.95
N LEU A 66 11.70 -46.03 -2.84
CA LEU A 66 12.58 -45.32 -1.90
C LEU A 66 13.34 -46.36 -1.06
N VAL A 67 14.63 -46.17 -0.90
CA VAL A 67 15.53 -47.03 -0.12
C VAL A 67 16.11 -46.22 1.03
N GLU A 68 15.95 -46.70 2.24
CA GLU A 68 16.63 -46.13 3.40
C GLU A 68 17.91 -46.95 3.70
N ASP A 69 19.04 -46.24 3.78
CA ASP A 69 20.33 -46.82 4.17
C ASP A 69 21.12 -45.84 5.00
N ASN A 70 21.44 -46.24 6.26
CA ASN A 70 22.19 -45.45 7.22
C ASN A 70 21.68 -44.00 7.37
N ASP A 71 20.41 -43.80 7.71
CA ASP A 71 19.72 -42.52 7.86
C ASP A 71 19.71 -41.64 6.58
N ASN A 72 19.95 -42.22 5.42
CA ASN A 72 19.83 -41.52 4.14
C ASN A 72 18.80 -42.19 3.27
N TYR A 73 18.11 -41.38 2.50
CA TYR A 73 17.13 -41.85 1.54
C TYR A 73 17.71 -41.78 0.13
N TYR A 74 17.44 -42.83 -0.65
CA TYR A 74 17.80 -42.98 -2.06
C TYR A 74 16.57 -43.43 -2.84
N TYR A 75 16.56 -43.22 -4.12
CA TYR A 75 15.54 -43.77 -4.99
C TYR A 75 16.17 -44.60 -6.10
N VAL A 76 15.61 -45.75 -6.35
CA VAL A 76 15.94 -46.60 -7.50
C VAL A 76 14.78 -46.54 -8.52
N ASP A 77 15.11 -46.39 -9.80
CA ASP A 77 14.13 -46.25 -10.86
C ASP A 77 13.54 -47.61 -11.31
N GLU A 78 12.72 -47.62 -12.33
CA GLU A 78 12.08 -48.79 -12.91
C GLU A 78 13.10 -49.89 -13.33
N SER A 79 14.35 -49.51 -13.59
CA SER A 79 15.42 -50.42 -13.95
C SER A 79 16.30 -50.79 -12.74
N GLY A 80 15.94 -50.37 -11.55
CA GLY A 80 16.71 -50.52 -10.29
C GLY A 80 17.90 -49.60 -10.16
N VAL A 81 18.09 -48.64 -11.09
CA VAL A 81 19.25 -47.73 -11.07
C VAL A 81 19.03 -46.62 -10.07
N MET A 82 20.05 -46.36 -9.22
CA MET A 82 20.05 -45.26 -8.27
C MET A 82 19.93 -43.93 -8.99
N VAL A 83 18.90 -43.16 -8.65
CA VAL A 83 18.67 -41.78 -9.19
C VAL A 83 19.65 -40.79 -8.61
N ARG A 84 20.16 -39.88 -9.46
CA ARG A 84 21.11 -38.81 -9.07
C ARG A 84 20.84 -37.50 -9.81
N ASN A 85 21.06 -36.38 -9.13
CA ASN A 85 20.85 -35.01 -9.66
C ASN A 85 19.46 -34.83 -10.29
N GLN A 86 18.42 -35.38 -9.66
CA GLN A 86 17.07 -35.37 -10.20
C GLN A 86 16.04 -35.21 -9.11
N TRP A 87 14.93 -34.60 -9.48
CA TRP A 87 13.68 -34.59 -8.74
C TRP A 87 12.92 -35.90 -8.97
N ARG A 88 12.25 -36.37 -7.92
CA ARG A 88 11.24 -37.44 -7.98
C ARG A 88 10.02 -37.06 -7.17
N GLU A 89 8.88 -37.24 -7.78
CA GLU A 89 7.58 -37.19 -7.14
C GLU A 89 7.22 -38.58 -6.70
N LEU A 90 6.84 -38.75 -5.45
CA LEU A 90 6.48 -40.03 -4.84
C LEU A 90 5.14 -39.89 -4.12
N GLU A 91 4.41 -41.00 -3.93
CA GLU A 91 3.20 -41.01 -3.10
C GLU A 91 3.55 -40.56 -1.67
N ASN A 92 2.64 -39.84 -1.04
CA ASN A 92 2.76 -39.43 0.37
C ASN A 92 2.08 -40.51 1.23
N ASP A 93 2.83 -41.54 1.62
CA ASP A 93 2.32 -42.68 2.36
C ASP A 93 1.91 -42.37 3.82
N ASP A 94 2.27 -41.22 4.34
CA ASP A 94 1.98 -40.80 5.72
C ASP A 94 1.66 -39.29 5.77
N PRO A 95 0.52 -38.85 5.22
CA PRO A 95 0.09 -37.46 5.36
C PRO A 95 -0.26 -37.17 6.82
N GLN A 96 0.32 -36.11 7.37
CA GLN A 96 0.12 -35.68 8.77
C GLN A 96 -1.16 -34.84 8.94
N ASP A 97 -1.71 -34.31 7.83
CA ASP A 97 -2.88 -33.46 7.80
C ASP A 97 -3.71 -33.72 6.54
N ASP A 98 -5.03 -33.54 6.62
CA ASP A 98 -5.95 -33.69 5.49
C ASP A 98 -5.65 -32.73 4.32
N ASP A 99 -4.96 -31.62 4.59
CA ASP A 99 -4.53 -30.60 3.62
C ASP A 99 -3.17 -30.90 2.97
N GLU A 100 -2.52 -32.00 3.32
CA GLU A 100 -1.28 -32.39 2.68
C GLU A 100 -1.54 -33.03 1.30
N PRO A 101 -0.64 -32.78 0.33
CA PRO A 101 -0.81 -33.34 -1.01
C PRO A 101 -0.62 -34.87 -1.01
N ASP A 102 -1.30 -35.52 -1.93
CA ASP A 102 -1.19 -36.99 -2.15
C ASP A 102 0.23 -37.40 -2.57
N THR A 103 1.04 -36.45 -3.08
CA THR A 103 2.40 -36.67 -3.54
C THR A 103 3.35 -35.71 -2.93
N VAL A 104 4.61 -36.12 -2.74
CA VAL A 104 5.71 -35.34 -2.20
C VAL A 104 6.93 -35.39 -3.11
N TRP A 105 7.73 -34.32 -3.10
CA TRP A 105 8.90 -34.20 -3.93
C TRP A 105 10.18 -34.43 -3.17
N TYR A 106 11.09 -35.20 -3.74
CA TYR A 106 12.45 -35.41 -3.29
C TYR A 106 13.45 -34.92 -4.33
N TYR A 107 14.60 -34.45 -3.89
CA TYR A 107 15.72 -34.18 -4.77
C TYR A 107 16.93 -35.02 -4.38
N PHE A 108 17.35 -35.92 -5.27
CA PHE A 108 18.53 -36.77 -5.07
C PHE A 108 19.78 -36.07 -5.61
N GLY A 109 20.77 -35.88 -4.74
CA GLY A 109 22.03 -35.22 -5.07
C GLY A 109 22.95 -36.04 -5.98
N ALA A 110 24.16 -35.56 -6.21
CA ALA A 110 25.14 -36.24 -7.08
C ALA A 110 25.60 -37.59 -6.52
N ASP A 111 25.52 -37.78 -5.23
CA ASP A 111 25.83 -39.02 -4.52
C ASP A 111 24.63 -39.97 -4.39
N GLY A 112 23.47 -39.58 -4.93
CA GLY A 112 22.22 -40.33 -4.87
C GLY A 112 21.41 -40.11 -3.59
N LYS A 113 21.95 -39.40 -2.61
CA LYS A 113 21.23 -39.12 -1.36
C LYS A 113 20.17 -38.06 -1.57
N ALA A 114 19.00 -38.25 -1.01
CA ALA A 114 18.00 -37.20 -0.89
C ALA A 114 18.56 -36.03 -0.07
N TYR A 115 18.30 -34.81 -0.51
CA TYR A 115 18.54 -33.65 0.32
C TYR A 115 17.56 -33.65 1.48
N LYS A 116 18.04 -33.38 2.68
CA LYS A 116 17.22 -33.31 3.88
C LYS A 116 17.66 -32.20 4.81
N ALA A 117 16.83 -31.87 5.80
CA ALA A 117 17.16 -30.95 6.85
C ALA A 117 18.48 -31.32 7.54
N LYS A 118 19.13 -30.33 8.12
CA LYS A 118 20.27 -30.55 9.01
C LYS A 118 19.87 -30.15 10.42
N ASP A 119 20.24 -30.92 11.38
CA ASP A 119 20.11 -30.57 12.79
C ASP A 119 21.06 -29.40 13.13
N SER A 120 20.61 -28.17 12.75
CA SER A 120 21.38 -26.92 12.91
C SER A 120 20.60 -25.81 13.61
N GLY A 121 19.34 -26.08 14.01
CA GLY A 121 18.44 -25.09 14.60
C GLY A 121 18.04 -23.95 13.64
N ARG A 122 18.32 -24.10 12.35
CA ARG A 122 17.93 -23.15 11.28
C ARG A 122 17.71 -23.87 9.96
N VAL A 123 16.77 -23.35 9.18
CA VAL A 123 16.49 -23.87 7.83
C VAL A 123 17.76 -23.89 6.97
N ASN A 124 17.99 -25.02 6.29
CA ASN A 124 19.13 -25.24 5.41
C ASN A 124 18.70 -25.29 3.94
N PHE A 125 18.76 -24.15 3.29
CA PHE A 125 18.43 -24.06 1.86
C PHE A 125 19.47 -24.73 0.96
N LYS A 126 18.99 -25.54 0.03
CA LYS A 126 19.76 -26.16 -1.06
C LYS A 126 19.56 -25.37 -2.34
N THR A 127 20.64 -25.11 -3.05
CA THR A 127 20.61 -24.45 -4.36
C THR A 127 20.55 -25.50 -5.45
N ILE A 128 19.49 -25.51 -6.25
CA ILE A 128 19.25 -26.48 -7.31
C ILE A 128 19.07 -25.77 -8.62
N VAL A 129 19.69 -26.26 -9.67
CA VAL A 129 19.51 -25.80 -11.04
C VAL A 129 18.31 -26.50 -11.64
N ARG A 130 17.33 -25.76 -12.08
CA ARG A 130 16.11 -26.28 -12.75
C ARG A 130 16.40 -26.67 -14.19
N ALA A 131 15.47 -27.40 -14.79
CA ALA A 131 15.55 -27.82 -16.21
C ALA A 131 15.64 -26.63 -17.21
N ASP A 132 15.07 -25.46 -16.84
CA ASP A 132 15.16 -24.22 -17.59
C ASP A 132 16.51 -23.46 -17.43
N GLY A 133 17.42 -23.99 -16.61
CA GLY A 133 18.70 -23.39 -16.28
C GLY A 133 18.65 -22.36 -15.15
N ALA A 134 17.47 -22.03 -14.62
CA ALA A 134 17.34 -21.14 -13.49
C ALA A 134 17.81 -21.80 -12.20
N THR A 135 18.48 -21.02 -11.35
CA THR A 135 18.92 -21.48 -10.04
C THR A 135 17.94 -21.01 -8.97
N LYS A 136 17.39 -21.94 -8.21
CA LYS A 136 16.46 -21.68 -7.11
C LYS A 136 16.92 -22.35 -5.82
N LYS A 137 16.40 -21.86 -4.69
CA LYS A 137 16.64 -22.43 -3.37
C LYS A 137 15.43 -23.19 -2.88
N TYR A 138 15.66 -24.33 -2.29
CA TYR A 138 14.67 -25.24 -1.76
C TYR A 138 15.04 -25.65 -0.34
N ALA A 139 14.08 -26.01 0.46
CA ALA A 139 14.29 -26.61 1.78
C ALA A 139 13.59 -27.98 1.82
N PHE A 140 14.07 -28.83 2.70
CA PHE A 140 13.58 -30.20 2.86
C PHE A 140 13.44 -30.48 4.36
N ASP A 141 12.51 -31.35 4.73
CA ASP A 141 12.36 -31.85 6.08
C ASP A 141 13.42 -32.90 6.46
N GLU A 142 13.27 -33.54 7.60
CA GLU A 142 14.21 -34.56 8.10
C GLU A 142 14.11 -35.86 7.30
N GLU A 143 12.96 -36.18 6.71
CA GLU A 143 12.71 -37.31 5.84
C GLU A 143 13.14 -37.04 4.38
N GLY A 144 13.49 -35.79 4.03
CA GLY A 144 13.90 -35.39 2.70
C GLY A 144 12.75 -34.97 1.78
N LYS A 145 11.54 -34.83 2.30
CA LYS A 145 10.40 -34.26 1.56
C LYS A 145 10.63 -32.78 1.34
N MET A 146 10.33 -32.27 0.15
CA MET A 146 10.47 -30.85 -0.17
C MET A 146 9.43 -30.02 0.60
N LEU A 147 9.90 -28.99 1.31
CA LEU A 147 9.04 -28.05 2.00
C LEU A 147 8.39 -27.05 1.01
N TYR A 148 7.18 -26.64 1.31
CA TYR A 148 6.40 -25.65 0.56
C TYR A 148 5.57 -24.78 1.51
N GLY A 149 4.92 -23.72 0.96
CA GLY A 149 4.13 -22.79 1.77
C GLY A 149 5.00 -21.91 2.67
N TRP A 150 4.44 -21.54 3.80
CA TRP A 150 5.12 -20.76 4.81
C TRP A 150 5.99 -21.63 5.70
N ILE A 151 7.21 -21.17 5.97
CA ILE A 151 8.13 -21.79 6.94
C ILE A 151 8.73 -20.74 7.86
N ASP A 152 9.08 -21.14 9.07
CA ASP A 152 9.75 -20.29 10.06
C ASP A 152 11.28 -20.25 9.86
N GLU A 153 12.01 -19.68 10.83
CA GLU A 153 13.48 -19.61 10.79
C GLU A 153 14.15 -20.99 11.00
N GLN A 154 13.47 -21.91 11.64
CA GLN A 154 13.93 -23.27 11.91
C GLN A 154 13.74 -24.16 10.67
N GLY A 155 12.77 -23.86 9.83
CA GLY A 155 12.37 -24.65 8.67
C GLY A 155 11.12 -25.47 8.94
N GLU A 156 10.44 -25.18 10.06
CA GLU A 156 9.15 -25.81 10.37
C GLU A 156 8.05 -25.19 9.51
N ARG A 157 7.25 -26.04 8.89
CA ARG A 157 6.11 -25.61 8.06
C ARG A 157 5.06 -24.96 8.96
N GLN A 158 4.59 -23.79 8.56
CA GLN A 158 3.51 -23.09 9.22
C GLN A 158 2.22 -23.31 8.44
N THR A 159 1.19 -23.79 9.12
CA THR A 159 -0.12 -24.13 8.55
C THR A 159 -1.25 -23.41 9.25
N GLY A 160 -2.46 -23.44 8.68
CA GLY A 160 -3.63 -22.74 9.21
C GLY A 160 -3.62 -21.22 8.97
N ASP A 161 -4.61 -20.54 9.52
CA ASP A 161 -4.90 -19.13 9.27
C ASP A 161 -3.78 -18.17 9.71
N ASP A 162 -2.94 -18.57 10.66
CA ASP A 162 -1.85 -17.77 11.20
C ASP A 162 -0.51 -18.01 10.47
N ALA A 163 -0.46 -18.90 9.49
CA ALA A 163 0.79 -19.26 8.80
C ALA A 163 1.52 -18.06 8.20
N TRP A 164 0.80 -17.09 7.64
CA TRP A 164 1.36 -15.86 7.08
C TRP A 164 1.92 -14.92 8.16
N GLN A 165 1.41 -15.00 9.39
CA GLN A 165 1.88 -14.19 10.52
C GLN A 165 3.21 -14.75 11.06
N THR A 166 3.25 -16.06 11.32
CA THR A 166 4.40 -16.77 11.95
C THR A 166 5.49 -17.14 10.96
N GLY A 167 5.14 -17.45 9.69
CA GLY A 167 6.08 -17.80 8.64
C GLY A 167 7.04 -16.65 8.30
N LEU A 168 8.31 -16.98 8.07
CA LEU A 168 9.38 -16.04 7.73
C LEU A 168 9.77 -16.11 6.25
N TYR A 169 9.67 -17.28 5.64
CA TYR A 169 9.94 -17.55 4.24
C TYR A 169 8.69 -18.15 3.59
N TYR A 170 8.56 -17.94 2.28
CA TYR A 170 7.52 -18.58 1.49
C TYR A 170 8.12 -19.35 0.33
N LEU A 171 7.76 -20.63 0.21
CA LEU A 171 8.37 -21.58 -0.71
C LEU A 171 7.46 -21.95 -1.90
N GLY A 172 6.40 -21.16 -2.15
CA GLY A 172 5.43 -21.48 -3.20
C GLY A 172 4.50 -22.64 -2.82
N GLY A 173 3.83 -23.19 -3.81
CA GLY A 173 2.94 -24.34 -3.61
C GLY A 173 3.68 -25.68 -3.56
N PRO A 174 2.94 -26.80 -3.28
CA PRO A 174 3.52 -28.13 -3.13
C PRO A 174 4.29 -28.63 -4.36
N ASP A 175 3.92 -28.21 -5.55
CA ASP A 175 4.59 -28.58 -6.80
C ASP A 175 5.76 -27.65 -7.19
N ASP A 176 5.97 -26.55 -6.46
CA ASP A 176 7.03 -25.60 -6.77
C ASP A 176 8.16 -25.63 -5.74
N GLY A 177 7.87 -25.48 -4.45
CA GLY A 177 8.83 -25.51 -3.34
C GLY A 177 9.95 -24.45 -3.39
N ALA A 178 9.97 -23.59 -4.42
CA ALA A 178 11.05 -22.65 -4.62
C ALA A 178 10.90 -21.42 -3.68
N MET A 179 11.94 -21.12 -2.90
CA MET A 179 11.98 -19.96 -2.01
C MET A 179 11.76 -18.66 -2.80
N ARG A 180 10.77 -17.87 -2.40
CA ARG A 180 10.56 -16.52 -2.90
C ARG A 180 11.64 -15.60 -2.41
N SER A 181 12.21 -14.80 -3.32
CA SER A 181 13.26 -13.85 -2.97
C SER A 181 13.32 -12.69 -3.94
N HIS A 182 13.54 -11.48 -3.41
CA HIS A 182 13.61 -10.21 -4.15
C HIS A 182 12.38 -9.97 -5.03
N GLN A 183 11.19 -10.34 -4.55
CA GLN A 183 9.94 -10.23 -5.30
C GLN A 183 8.74 -10.00 -4.40
N TRP A 184 7.68 -9.53 -5.03
CA TRP A 184 6.35 -9.44 -4.45
C TRP A 184 5.61 -10.75 -4.62
N GLU A 185 4.82 -11.10 -3.61
CA GLU A 185 3.83 -12.18 -3.67
C GLU A 185 2.50 -11.69 -3.10
N ARG A 186 1.43 -12.02 -3.78
CA ARG A 186 0.09 -11.88 -3.27
C ARG A 186 -0.30 -13.23 -2.67
N LEU A 187 -0.55 -13.27 -1.37
CA LEU A 187 -0.83 -14.50 -0.65
C LEU A 187 -2.11 -14.35 0.15
N ASP A 188 -2.88 -15.43 0.19
CA ASP A 188 -4.09 -15.51 0.97
C ASP A 188 -3.75 -15.50 2.47
N ALA A 189 -4.59 -14.88 3.26
CA ALA A 189 -4.38 -14.63 4.68
C ALA A 189 -5.50 -15.22 5.55
N VAL A 190 -6.69 -15.41 4.99
CA VAL A 190 -7.86 -15.96 5.68
C VAL A 190 -8.48 -17.00 4.78
N ASP A 191 -8.92 -18.13 5.33
CA ASP A 191 -9.64 -19.15 4.61
C ASP A 191 -11.02 -18.62 4.18
N ASP A 192 -11.44 -18.96 2.97
CA ASP A 192 -12.72 -18.54 2.35
C ASP A 192 -13.96 -18.81 3.21
N ASP A 193 -13.87 -19.74 4.18
CA ASP A 193 -14.97 -20.12 5.07
C ASP A 193 -15.01 -19.32 6.39
N GLN A 194 -14.01 -18.46 6.65
CA GLN A 194 -13.96 -17.63 7.87
C GLN A 194 -14.17 -16.16 7.53
N THR A 195 -15.36 -15.65 7.84
CA THR A 195 -15.60 -14.20 7.92
C THR A 195 -14.89 -13.63 9.14
N ASN A 196 -13.64 -13.26 8.99
CA ASN A 196 -12.89 -12.53 9.99
C ASN A 196 -12.86 -11.05 9.59
N ASP A 197 -13.64 -10.22 10.29
CA ASP A 197 -13.68 -8.77 10.07
C ASP A 197 -12.34 -8.07 10.40
N GLU A 198 -11.39 -8.78 10.99
CA GLU A 198 -10.09 -8.24 11.42
C GLU A 198 -9.05 -8.22 10.30
N PHE A 199 -9.07 -9.20 9.38
CA PHE A 199 -8.10 -9.35 8.31
C PHE A 199 -8.76 -9.36 6.94
N GLN A 200 -7.96 -9.03 5.91
CA GLN A 200 -8.39 -9.17 4.52
C GLN A 200 -8.15 -10.60 4.05
N ASP A 201 -8.87 -11.03 3.02
CA ASP A 201 -8.71 -12.36 2.43
C ASP A 201 -7.27 -12.60 1.96
N TRP A 202 -6.58 -11.56 1.54
CA TRP A 202 -5.22 -11.63 1.03
C TRP A 202 -4.46 -10.34 1.27
N TYR A 203 -3.11 -10.45 1.25
CA TYR A 203 -2.20 -9.30 1.31
C TYR A 203 -1.05 -9.42 0.33
N TRP A 204 -0.39 -8.29 0.06
CA TRP A 204 0.91 -8.27 -0.59
C TRP A 204 2.01 -8.43 0.44
N PHE A 205 2.98 -9.31 0.11
CA PHE A 205 4.21 -9.50 0.85
C PHE A 205 5.41 -9.23 -0.05
N TYR A 206 6.49 -8.75 0.51
CA TYR A 206 7.74 -8.58 -0.21
C TYR A 206 8.84 -9.41 0.44
N PHE A 207 9.44 -10.29 -0.33
CA PHE A 207 10.55 -11.13 0.12
C PHE A 207 11.88 -10.49 -0.27
N ASN A 208 12.76 -10.30 0.73
CA ASN A 208 14.08 -9.73 0.55
C ASN A 208 14.98 -10.66 -0.29
N ALA A 209 16.18 -10.18 -0.69
CA ALA A 209 17.14 -11.00 -1.44
C ALA A 209 17.59 -12.28 -0.70
N ASN A 210 17.51 -12.29 0.62
CA ASN A 210 17.81 -13.48 1.44
C ASN A 210 16.61 -14.43 1.62
N GLY A 211 15.45 -14.11 1.03
CA GLY A 211 14.20 -14.88 1.12
C GLY A 211 13.32 -14.54 2.32
N LYS A 212 13.79 -13.78 3.29
CA LYS A 212 12.96 -13.37 4.45
C LYS A 212 11.91 -12.35 4.02
N LYS A 213 10.67 -12.49 4.50
CA LYS A 213 9.66 -11.46 4.32
C LYS A 213 10.07 -10.14 4.96
N ALA A 214 9.74 -9.03 4.35
CA ALA A 214 9.87 -7.71 4.97
C ALA A 214 8.77 -7.56 6.02
N ALA A 215 9.12 -7.19 7.25
CA ALA A 215 8.18 -6.95 8.34
C ALA A 215 8.65 -5.77 9.19
N ASP A 216 7.72 -5.05 9.80
CA ASP A 216 7.92 -3.86 10.64
C ASP A 216 8.95 -2.89 10.03
N THR A 217 8.78 -2.54 8.75
CA THR A 217 9.79 -1.74 8.04
C THR A 217 9.23 -0.92 6.90
N LYS A 218 9.83 0.25 6.69
CA LYS A 218 9.65 1.04 5.46
C LYS A 218 10.66 0.60 4.40
N LYS A 219 10.20 0.43 3.17
CA LYS A 219 11.06 0.12 2.01
C LYS A 219 10.74 0.98 0.82
N THR A 220 11.76 1.30 0.04
CA THR A 220 11.59 1.87 -1.30
C THR A 220 11.87 0.77 -2.32
N ILE A 221 10.84 0.43 -3.10
CA ILE A 221 10.90 -0.61 -4.12
C ILE A 221 10.45 0.01 -5.43
N ASN A 222 11.29 -0.04 -6.46
CA ASN A 222 11.03 0.56 -7.77
C ASN A 222 10.60 2.05 -7.69
N GLY A 223 11.21 2.82 -6.78
CA GLY A 223 10.94 4.25 -6.60
C GLY A 223 9.68 4.60 -5.80
N ARG A 224 8.89 3.63 -5.39
CA ARG A 224 7.72 3.79 -4.53
C ARG A 224 8.02 3.36 -3.10
N LYS A 225 7.42 4.04 -2.12
CA LYS A 225 7.59 3.73 -0.70
C LYS A 225 6.46 2.84 -0.22
N TYR A 226 6.79 1.87 0.60
CA TYR A 226 5.88 0.94 1.24
C TYR A 226 6.18 0.85 2.73
N TYR A 227 5.18 0.49 3.51
CA TYR A 227 5.37 0.04 4.87
C TYR A 227 4.85 -1.39 4.98
N PHE A 228 5.61 -2.24 5.63
CA PHE A 228 5.21 -3.60 5.96
C PHE A 228 4.90 -3.66 7.45
N GLU A 229 3.73 -4.16 7.79
CA GLU A 229 3.27 -4.31 9.16
C GLU A 229 4.10 -5.35 9.92
N GLU A 230 3.81 -5.54 11.19
CA GLU A 230 4.50 -6.49 12.06
C GLU A 230 4.54 -7.91 11.46
N TYR A 231 3.44 -8.34 10.86
CA TYR A 231 3.33 -9.66 10.22
C TYR A 231 3.81 -9.69 8.77
N GLY A 232 4.31 -8.59 8.25
CA GLY A 232 4.91 -8.50 6.92
C GLY A 232 3.93 -8.19 5.79
N ASN A 233 2.65 -8.07 6.05
CA ASN A 233 1.67 -7.60 5.08
C ASN A 233 1.93 -6.12 4.72
N ALA A 234 1.82 -5.77 3.44
CA ALA A 234 1.97 -4.40 2.99
C ALA A 234 0.78 -3.57 3.45
N ARG A 235 1.07 -2.41 4.06
CA ARG A 235 0.05 -1.45 4.52
C ARG A 235 -0.70 -0.85 3.35
N PHE A 236 -1.98 -0.67 3.52
CA PHE A 236 -2.88 -0.03 2.56
C PHE A 236 -3.87 0.91 3.28
N SER A 237 -4.60 1.76 2.51
CA SER A 237 -5.60 2.69 3.06
C SER A 237 -5.01 3.73 4.03
N TRP A 238 -5.85 4.30 4.87
CA TRP A 238 -5.47 5.28 5.87
C TRP A 238 -4.75 4.65 7.04
N TYR A 239 -3.71 5.32 7.50
CA TYR A 239 -3.00 5.01 8.72
C TYR A 239 -2.81 6.26 9.55
N ALA A 240 -3.08 6.16 10.84
CA ALA A 240 -2.82 7.21 11.81
C ALA A 240 -2.05 6.64 13.01
N THR A 241 -1.10 7.42 13.51
CA THR A 241 -0.28 7.01 14.67
C THR A 241 -1.05 7.01 15.99
N SER A 242 -2.27 7.51 15.98
CA SER A 242 -3.16 7.60 17.13
C SER A 242 -4.61 7.54 16.68
N SER A 243 -5.48 6.96 17.48
CA SER A 243 -6.94 7.00 17.30
C SER A 243 -7.56 8.39 17.58
N ASN A 244 -6.78 9.33 18.15
CA ASN A 244 -7.21 10.72 18.31
C ASN A 244 -6.79 11.52 17.06
N ALA A 245 -7.74 11.80 16.18
CA ALA A 245 -7.55 12.48 14.91
C ALA A 245 -6.87 13.86 15.04
N SER A 246 -7.10 14.59 16.14
CA SER A 246 -6.49 15.90 16.35
C SER A 246 -4.98 15.85 16.62
N VAL A 247 -4.46 14.73 17.14
CA VAL A 247 -3.04 14.54 17.49
C VAL A 247 -2.32 13.65 16.47
N ALA A 248 -3.06 12.80 15.75
CA ALA A 248 -2.49 11.89 14.78
C ALA A 248 -1.91 12.62 13.57
N THR A 249 -0.79 12.12 13.09
CA THR A 249 -0.29 12.47 11.75
C THR A 249 -0.72 11.36 10.80
N PRO A 250 -1.76 11.58 9.99
CA PRO A 250 -2.24 10.54 9.09
C PRO A 250 -1.31 10.39 7.88
N SER A 251 -1.24 9.17 7.37
CA SER A 251 -0.64 8.84 6.08
C SER A 251 -1.66 8.03 5.28
N PHE A 252 -1.60 8.13 3.96
CA PHE A 252 -2.44 7.33 3.09
C PHE A 252 -1.58 6.43 2.21
N TYR A 253 -1.92 5.15 2.22
CA TYR A 253 -1.38 4.15 1.32
C TYR A 253 -2.45 3.83 0.28
N SER A 254 -2.03 3.64 -0.97
CA SER A 254 -2.94 3.25 -2.05
C SER A 254 -3.80 2.05 -1.64
N PRO A 255 -4.94 1.82 -2.29
CA PRO A 255 -5.74 0.61 -2.04
C PRO A 255 -4.89 -0.65 -2.03
N ILE A 256 -5.41 -1.72 -1.41
CA ILE A 256 -4.69 -2.99 -1.18
C ILE A 256 -4.03 -3.55 -2.45
N GLN A 257 -4.59 -3.27 -3.64
CA GLN A 257 -4.04 -3.71 -4.93
C GLN A 257 -2.64 -3.16 -5.20
N ASP A 258 -2.33 -1.99 -4.67
CA ASP A 258 -1.11 -1.24 -4.95
C ASP A 258 -0.22 -1.03 -3.71
N SER A 259 -0.81 -0.72 -2.56
CA SER A 259 -0.19 -0.59 -1.23
C SER A 259 0.98 0.38 -1.10
N TRP A 260 1.21 1.30 -2.07
CA TRP A 260 2.28 2.29 -1.92
C TRP A 260 1.82 3.52 -1.15
N MET A 261 2.75 4.14 -0.43
CA MET A 261 2.55 5.38 0.29
C MET A 261 2.32 6.54 -0.67
N SER A 262 1.23 7.28 -0.49
CA SER A 262 0.92 8.49 -1.24
C SER A 262 1.86 9.63 -0.86
N VAL A 263 2.33 10.37 -1.88
CA VAL A 263 3.19 11.55 -1.75
C VAL A 263 2.72 12.59 -2.75
N GLY A 264 2.61 13.84 -2.33
CA GLY A 264 2.02 14.90 -3.15
C GLY A 264 0.50 14.87 -3.10
N TRP A 265 -0.14 15.33 -4.18
CA TRP A 265 -1.59 15.36 -4.27
C TRP A 265 -2.20 13.97 -4.48
N PHE A 266 -3.26 13.68 -3.74
CA PHE A 266 -4.10 12.49 -3.94
C PHE A 266 -5.55 12.79 -3.54
N LYS A 267 -6.47 11.96 -4.04
CA LYS A 267 -7.90 12.09 -3.78
C LYS A 267 -8.45 10.74 -3.33
N THR A 268 -9.16 10.74 -2.22
CA THR A 268 -9.73 9.51 -1.63
C THR A 268 -10.84 9.86 -0.65
N VAL A 269 -11.64 8.88 -0.28
CA VAL A 269 -12.57 8.98 0.85
C VAL A 269 -11.78 9.09 2.15
N PRO A 270 -12.16 9.96 3.10
CA PRO A 270 -11.54 10.02 4.42
C PRO A 270 -11.51 8.67 5.12
N GLY A 271 -10.57 8.48 6.04
CA GLY A 271 -10.54 7.27 6.88
C GLY A 271 -11.46 7.41 8.09
N GLU A 272 -12.11 6.32 8.49
CA GLU A 272 -13.02 6.30 9.63
C GLU A 272 -12.37 6.86 10.91
N ASN A 273 -11.10 6.50 11.15
CA ASN A 273 -10.35 6.96 12.33
C ASN A 273 -9.66 8.32 12.13
N THR A 274 -9.65 8.87 10.91
CA THR A 274 -9.02 10.16 10.61
C THR A 274 -10.03 11.29 10.50
N ASP A 275 -11.20 11.03 9.91
CA ASP A 275 -12.32 11.95 9.77
C ASP A 275 -13.63 11.14 9.72
N PRO A 276 -14.22 10.79 10.87
CA PRO A 276 -15.42 9.94 10.92
C PRO A 276 -16.64 10.52 10.19
N ALA A 277 -16.80 11.84 10.22
CA ALA A 277 -17.92 12.50 9.53
C ALA A 277 -17.75 12.43 8.01
N GLY A 278 -16.56 12.77 7.51
CA GLY A 278 -16.23 12.68 6.11
C GLY A 278 -16.19 11.25 5.57
N TYR A 279 -15.84 10.27 6.41
CA TYR A 279 -15.94 8.85 6.07
C TYR A 279 -17.39 8.43 5.83
N SER A 280 -18.31 8.89 6.70
CA SER A 280 -19.73 8.51 6.64
C SER A 280 -20.46 9.06 5.42
N ASP A 281 -20.01 10.19 4.85
CA ASP A 281 -20.59 10.74 3.63
C ASP A 281 -20.13 10.04 2.34
N GLY A 282 -19.01 9.31 2.41
CA GLY A 282 -18.46 8.52 1.32
C GLY A 282 -17.90 9.32 0.16
N GLU A 283 -17.74 10.64 0.31
CA GLU A 283 -17.24 11.49 -0.77
C GLU A 283 -15.72 11.59 -0.75
N GLU A 284 -15.12 11.53 -1.94
CA GLU A 284 -13.68 11.73 -2.09
C GLU A 284 -13.29 13.18 -1.84
N ARG A 285 -12.22 13.39 -1.08
CA ARG A 285 -11.60 14.67 -0.76
C ARG A 285 -10.18 14.75 -1.30
N TRP A 286 -9.70 15.96 -1.58
CA TRP A 286 -8.31 16.21 -1.94
C TRP A 286 -7.45 16.38 -0.69
N TYR A 287 -6.29 15.72 -0.74
CA TYR A 287 -5.24 15.76 0.29
C TYR A 287 -3.88 16.02 -0.33
N TYR A 288 -2.95 16.44 0.50
CA TYR A 288 -1.55 16.56 0.11
C TYR A 288 -0.65 15.92 1.17
N ALA A 289 0.18 14.96 0.77
CA ALA A 289 1.16 14.34 1.64
C ALA A 289 2.58 14.86 1.36
N GLU A 290 3.35 15.05 2.42
CA GLU A 290 4.78 15.37 2.36
C GLU A 290 5.60 14.21 1.81
N LYS A 291 6.91 14.43 1.61
CA LYS A 291 7.81 13.39 1.07
C LYS A 291 7.95 12.16 1.95
N ASP A 292 7.70 12.28 3.24
CA ASP A 292 7.68 11.20 4.24
C ASP A 292 6.34 10.49 4.36
N GLY A 293 5.31 11.00 3.68
CA GLY A 293 3.96 10.45 3.64
C GLY A 293 2.99 11.13 4.60
N ASP A 294 3.47 12.06 5.42
CA ASP A 294 2.64 12.79 6.37
C ASP A 294 1.66 13.71 5.65
N VAL A 295 0.38 13.55 5.89
CA VAL A 295 -0.68 14.39 5.33
C VAL A 295 -0.65 15.76 6.00
N VAL A 296 -0.62 16.81 5.18
CA VAL A 296 -0.68 18.19 5.65
C VAL A 296 -2.07 18.48 6.20
N LYS A 297 -2.16 18.97 7.44
CA LYS A 297 -3.40 19.35 8.12
C LYS A 297 -3.24 20.65 8.89
N SER A 298 -4.36 21.29 9.22
CA SER A 298 -4.43 22.54 9.99
C SER A 298 -3.44 23.59 9.50
N ARG A 299 -3.28 23.78 8.17
CA ARG A 299 -2.20 24.63 7.66
C ARG A 299 -2.47 25.23 6.28
N ILE A 300 -1.99 26.47 6.12
CA ILE A 300 -1.83 27.09 4.80
C ILE A 300 -0.43 26.76 4.25
N LYS A 301 -0.39 26.06 3.12
CA LYS A 301 0.84 25.56 2.50
C LYS A 301 1.04 26.07 1.08
N LYS A 302 2.27 26.46 0.73
CA LYS A 302 2.65 26.78 -0.65
C LYS A 302 3.10 25.53 -1.39
N ILE A 303 2.38 25.18 -2.45
CA ILE A 303 2.63 24.00 -3.29
C ILE A 303 2.72 24.46 -4.75
N ASN A 304 3.85 24.19 -5.41
CA ASN A 304 4.08 24.56 -6.81
C ASN A 304 3.71 26.02 -7.15
N GLY A 305 4.03 26.95 -6.24
CA GLY A 305 3.82 28.40 -6.42
C GLY A 305 2.44 28.93 -6.01
N SER A 306 1.46 28.08 -5.75
CA SER A 306 0.14 28.45 -5.23
C SER A 306 0.03 28.11 -3.74
N TYR A 307 -0.84 28.80 -3.01
CA TYR A 307 -1.14 28.50 -1.62
C TYR A 307 -2.45 27.74 -1.56
N TYR A 308 -2.51 26.76 -0.66
CA TYR A 308 -3.66 25.92 -0.36
C TYR A 308 -3.84 25.85 1.14
N ALA A 309 -5.04 25.63 1.61
CA ALA A 309 -5.31 25.42 3.03
C ALA A 309 -5.88 24.02 3.23
N PHE A 310 -5.58 23.45 4.39
CA PHE A 310 -6.01 22.12 4.80
C PHE A 310 -6.61 22.22 6.20
N ASP A 311 -7.78 21.61 6.41
CA ASP A 311 -8.46 21.56 7.69
C ASP A 311 -7.74 20.67 8.72
N GLU A 312 -8.34 20.47 9.87
CA GLU A 312 -7.81 19.61 10.96
C GLU A 312 -7.70 18.14 10.59
N TYR A 313 -8.44 17.69 9.57
CA TYR A 313 -8.40 16.33 9.04
C TYR A 313 -7.49 16.18 7.82
N GLY A 314 -6.97 17.29 7.28
CA GLY A 314 -6.12 17.33 6.11
C GLY A 314 -6.90 17.47 4.79
N LYS A 315 -8.22 17.66 4.82
CA LYS A 315 -9.02 17.97 3.64
C LYS A 315 -8.60 19.33 3.07
N MET A 316 -8.32 19.42 1.78
CA MET A 316 -8.08 20.69 1.10
C MET A 316 -9.35 21.55 1.09
N LEU A 317 -9.25 22.80 1.52
CA LEU A 317 -10.36 23.74 1.52
C LEU A 317 -10.68 24.23 0.10
N GLU A 318 -11.95 24.24 -0.25
CA GLU A 318 -12.51 24.82 -1.47
C GLU A 318 -13.73 25.67 -1.11
N GLY A 319 -13.77 26.92 -1.51
CA GLY A 319 -14.85 27.83 -1.16
C GLY A 319 -14.39 29.03 -0.34
N LEU A 320 -15.35 29.69 0.30
CA LEU A 320 -15.13 30.84 1.18
C LEU A 320 -15.12 30.37 2.63
N TYR A 321 -14.10 30.77 3.36
CA TYR A 321 -13.88 30.34 4.76
C TYR A 321 -13.55 31.51 5.65
N LYS A 322 -13.98 31.47 6.91
CA LYS A 322 -13.39 32.23 7.98
C LYS A 322 -12.38 31.36 8.71
N LEU A 323 -11.16 31.88 8.83
CA LEU A 323 -10.02 31.19 9.45
C LEU A 323 -9.40 32.07 10.51
N GLU A 324 -9.06 31.46 11.65
CA GLU A 324 -8.06 32.02 12.55
C GLU A 324 -6.71 31.40 12.21
N VAL A 325 -5.73 32.26 11.83
CA VAL A 325 -4.43 31.80 11.35
C VAL A 325 -3.31 32.42 12.17
N SER A 326 -2.39 31.58 12.65
CA SER A 326 -1.15 31.99 13.32
C SER A 326 0.04 31.34 12.64
N ASP A 327 0.93 32.16 12.06
CA ASP A 327 2.14 31.68 11.33
C ASP A 327 1.86 30.55 10.32
N LYS A 328 0.71 30.65 9.60
CA LYS A 328 0.17 29.69 8.62
C LYS A 328 -0.46 28.43 9.20
N ASP A 329 -0.41 28.21 10.50
CA ASP A 329 -1.21 27.19 11.14
C ASP A 329 -2.65 27.70 11.31
N ILE A 330 -3.62 26.87 10.98
CA ILE A 330 -5.04 27.16 11.08
C ILE A 330 -5.51 26.68 12.45
N LEU A 331 -5.96 27.64 13.27
CA LEU A 331 -6.45 27.40 14.63
C LEU A 331 -7.95 27.15 14.64
N SER A 332 -8.72 27.84 13.78
CA SER A 332 -10.12 27.60 13.52
C SER A 332 -10.44 27.68 12.03
N CYS A 333 -11.44 26.94 11.59
CA CYS A 333 -11.85 26.84 10.20
C CYS A 333 -13.35 26.63 10.10
N THR A 334 -14.07 27.58 9.49
CA THR A 334 -15.51 27.48 9.26
C THR A 334 -15.82 27.92 7.83
N GLU A 335 -16.57 27.12 7.10
CA GLU A 335 -17.05 27.44 5.76
C GLU A 335 -18.13 28.54 5.84
N ILE A 336 -18.09 29.48 4.89
CA ILE A 336 -19.08 30.55 4.76
C ILE A 336 -20.02 30.17 3.62
N GLU A 337 -21.19 29.67 3.95
CA GLU A 337 -22.23 29.29 3.00
C GLU A 337 -23.28 30.40 2.84
N SER A 338 -23.44 31.23 3.88
CA SER A 338 -24.41 32.34 3.93
C SER A 338 -23.78 33.60 4.52
N GLU A 339 -24.47 34.75 4.41
CA GLU A 339 -24.04 36.00 5.06
C GLU A 339 -23.99 35.91 6.59
N ASN A 340 -24.78 35.03 7.20
CA ASN A 340 -24.80 34.84 8.64
C ASN A 340 -23.54 34.16 9.18
N ASP A 341 -22.74 33.56 8.30
CA ASP A 341 -21.49 32.89 8.68
C ASP A 341 -20.26 33.82 8.64
N LEU A 342 -20.46 35.05 8.17
CA LEU A 342 -19.36 36.03 8.12
C LEU A 342 -18.89 36.37 9.54
N PRO A 343 -17.56 36.67 9.71
CA PRO A 343 -17.06 37.10 11.02
C PRO A 343 -17.71 38.39 11.49
N GLU A 344 -18.08 38.44 12.76
CA GLU A 344 -18.63 39.61 13.40
C GLU A 344 -17.53 40.63 13.78
N ASP A 345 -17.93 41.83 14.15
CA ASP A 345 -17.01 42.84 14.66
C ASP A 345 -16.35 42.35 15.97
N GLY A 346 -15.02 42.33 15.97
CA GLY A 346 -14.22 41.86 17.10
C GLY A 346 -13.74 40.42 17.02
N ASP A 347 -14.21 39.66 16.03
CA ASP A 347 -13.70 38.32 15.78
C ASP A 347 -12.25 38.36 15.28
N THR A 348 -11.45 37.40 15.77
CA THR A 348 -10.05 37.21 15.34
C THR A 348 -9.94 36.52 13.99
N GLU A 349 -11.04 35.92 13.53
CA GLU A 349 -11.12 35.21 12.27
C GLU A 349 -11.11 36.15 11.06
N GLU A 350 -10.42 35.77 10.02
CA GLU A 350 -10.33 36.50 8.75
C GLU A 350 -10.88 35.67 7.61
N VAL A 351 -11.42 36.34 6.60
CA VAL A 351 -12.03 35.69 5.43
C VAL A 351 -10.99 35.37 4.38
N TYR A 352 -11.03 34.13 3.89
CA TYR A 352 -10.20 33.62 2.80
C TYR A 352 -11.07 32.94 1.75
N TYR A 353 -10.61 32.98 0.50
CA TYR A 353 -11.25 32.24 -0.57
C TYR A 353 -10.29 31.28 -1.26
N PHE A 354 -10.66 29.99 -1.32
CA PHE A 354 -9.92 28.91 -1.93
C PHE A 354 -10.67 28.41 -3.16
N GLY A 355 -10.49 29.08 -4.25
CA GLY A 355 -11.13 28.74 -5.50
C GLY A 355 -10.58 29.62 -6.61
N GLY A 356 -10.27 29.05 -7.71
CA GLY A 356 -9.76 29.78 -8.86
C GLY A 356 -10.22 29.15 -10.15
N ASN A 357 -10.42 29.98 -11.17
CA ASN A 357 -10.88 29.57 -12.49
C ASN A 357 -10.00 28.50 -13.18
N SER A 358 -8.80 28.24 -12.67
CA SER A 358 -7.84 27.31 -13.26
C SER A 358 -7.22 26.31 -12.29
N LYS A 359 -7.42 26.49 -10.96
CA LYS A 359 -6.84 25.61 -9.93
C LYS A 359 -7.81 25.55 -8.75
N ALA A 360 -8.55 24.45 -8.64
CA ALA A 360 -9.40 24.15 -7.49
C ALA A 360 -8.59 24.27 -6.19
N GLY A 361 -9.18 24.79 -5.12
CA GLY A 361 -8.58 24.94 -3.81
C GLY A 361 -7.42 25.96 -3.70
N ALA A 362 -7.00 26.60 -4.79
CA ALA A 362 -5.93 27.59 -4.71
C ALA A 362 -6.41 28.90 -4.06
N MET A 363 -5.65 29.40 -3.08
CA MET A 363 -5.92 30.68 -2.42
C MET A 363 -6.01 31.81 -3.41
N LYS A 364 -7.12 32.55 -3.37
CA LYS A 364 -7.36 33.71 -4.19
C LYS A 364 -6.69 34.97 -3.60
N THR A 365 -6.26 35.86 -4.48
CA THR A 365 -5.78 37.20 -4.14
C THR A 365 -6.35 38.22 -5.12
N GLY A 366 -6.49 39.48 -4.68
CA GLY A 366 -7.11 40.54 -5.49
C GLY A 366 -8.64 40.38 -5.55
N THR A 367 -9.25 41.17 -6.46
CA THR A 367 -10.70 41.27 -6.54
C THR A 367 -11.33 40.05 -7.25
N THR A 368 -12.44 39.58 -6.74
CA THR A 368 -13.25 38.51 -7.35
C THR A 368 -14.74 38.71 -7.01
N THR A 369 -15.62 38.15 -7.83
CA THR A 369 -17.05 38.10 -7.52
C THR A 369 -17.42 36.67 -7.16
N LEU A 370 -18.10 36.49 -6.05
CA LEU A 370 -18.54 35.21 -5.49
C LEU A 370 -20.07 35.19 -5.44
N ASP A 371 -20.62 34.02 -5.61
CA ASP A 371 -22.04 33.75 -5.36
C ASP A 371 -22.15 33.09 -3.98
N ILE A 372 -22.93 33.70 -3.10
CA ILE A 372 -23.18 33.19 -1.75
C ILE A 372 -24.69 33.18 -1.58
N ASP A 373 -25.27 32.02 -1.38
CA ASP A 373 -26.72 31.82 -1.24
C ASP A 373 -27.56 32.45 -2.37
N GLY A 374 -27.03 32.39 -3.60
CA GLY A 374 -27.68 32.93 -4.81
C GLY A 374 -27.54 34.43 -5.04
N GLU A 375 -26.82 35.14 -4.14
CA GLU A 375 -26.49 36.56 -4.28
C GLU A 375 -25.01 36.75 -4.63
N ARG A 376 -24.75 37.80 -5.44
CA ARG A 376 -23.39 38.09 -5.92
C ARG A 376 -22.73 39.20 -5.14
N TYR A 377 -21.61 38.88 -4.53
CA TYR A 377 -20.79 39.80 -3.76
C TYR A 377 -19.40 39.96 -4.39
N THR A 378 -18.86 41.17 -4.32
CA THR A 378 -17.48 41.41 -4.73
C THR A 378 -16.58 41.41 -3.51
N TYR A 379 -15.58 40.54 -3.55
CA TYR A 379 -14.52 40.47 -2.54
C TYR A 379 -13.18 40.97 -3.08
N ASN A 380 -12.34 41.46 -2.18
CA ASN A 380 -10.95 41.78 -2.45
C ASN A 380 -10.06 41.15 -1.38
N PHE A 381 -9.07 40.37 -1.83
CA PHE A 381 -8.13 39.66 -0.97
C PHE A 381 -6.71 40.21 -1.12
N ARG A 382 -5.97 40.33 -0.03
CA ARG A 382 -4.61 40.86 0.00
C ARG A 382 -3.69 40.09 -0.93
N LYS A 383 -2.90 40.82 -1.72
CA LYS A 383 -2.06 40.24 -2.81
C LYS A 383 -0.72 39.73 -2.33
N SER A 384 -0.19 40.27 -1.19
CA SER A 384 1.16 40.02 -0.72
C SER A 384 1.29 40.29 0.78
N GLY A 385 2.46 40.00 1.33
CA GLY A 385 2.77 40.15 2.77
C GLY A 385 2.35 38.90 3.57
N ASP A 386 2.45 38.99 4.88
CA ASP A 386 2.11 37.92 5.81
C ASP A 386 0.60 37.64 5.82
N GLU A 387 -0.21 38.65 5.53
CA GLU A 387 -1.66 38.62 5.41
C GLU A 387 -2.16 38.26 4.00
N ARG A 388 -1.31 37.70 3.15
CA ARG A 388 -1.68 37.32 1.80
C ARG A 388 -2.88 36.36 1.81
N GLY A 389 -3.90 36.70 1.02
CA GLY A 389 -5.14 35.92 0.90
C GLY A 389 -6.22 36.28 1.90
N GLN A 390 -5.90 37.07 2.94
CA GLN A 390 -6.92 37.62 3.85
C GLN A 390 -7.81 38.60 3.14
N GLY A 391 -9.07 38.66 3.54
CA GLY A 391 -10.01 39.68 3.17
C GLY A 391 -9.44 41.09 3.44
N TYR A 392 -9.44 41.93 2.43
CA TYR A 392 -8.90 43.32 2.58
C TYR A 392 -9.84 44.17 3.42
N ASN A 393 -9.28 44.87 4.40
CA ASN A 393 -9.98 45.87 5.17
C ASN A 393 -9.46 47.26 4.78
N GLY A 394 -10.34 48.14 4.25
CA GLY A 394 -9.94 49.49 3.90
C GLY A 394 -10.55 50.00 2.60
N ILE A 395 -10.02 51.15 2.13
CA ILE A 395 -10.44 51.79 0.89
C ILE A 395 -9.39 51.47 -0.20
N GLU A 396 -9.81 50.75 -1.23
CA GLU A 396 -9.01 50.46 -2.43
C GLU A 396 -9.83 50.72 -3.71
N ASP A 397 -9.21 51.35 -4.72
CA ASP A 397 -9.81 51.62 -6.02
C ASP A 397 -11.17 52.39 -5.97
N GLY A 398 -11.36 53.19 -4.90
CA GLY A 398 -12.57 53.99 -4.70
C GLY A 398 -13.77 53.19 -4.23
N ALA A 399 -13.57 52.06 -3.61
CA ALA A 399 -14.55 51.26 -2.90
C ALA A 399 -14.08 50.94 -1.48
N ILE A 400 -14.99 50.65 -0.57
CA ILE A 400 -14.73 50.27 0.80
C ILE A 400 -14.93 48.77 0.91
N TYR A 401 -13.98 48.10 1.56
CA TYR A 401 -14.02 46.68 1.81
C TYR A 401 -13.92 46.39 3.30
N GLU A 402 -14.73 45.51 3.81
CA GLU A 402 -14.73 45.02 5.19
C GLU A 402 -14.63 43.48 5.18
N LYS A 403 -13.65 42.94 5.91
CA LYS A 403 -13.34 41.49 5.85
C LYS A 403 -13.31 40.92 4.42
N GLY A 404 -12.86 41.76 3.47
CA GLY A 404 -12.82 41.46 2.04
C GLY A 404 -14.07 41.78 1.25
N LYS A 405 -15.25 41.83 1.86
CA LYS A 405 -16.51 42.12 1.20
C LYS A 405 -16.63 43.60 0.85
N ARG A 406 -16.96 43.91 -0.40
CA ARG A 406 -17.20 45.28 -0.82
C ARG A 406 -18.52 45.78 -0.25
N LEU A 407 -18.50 46.94 0.39
CA LEU A 407 -19.68 47.60 0.90
C LEU A 407 -20.36 48.39 -0.25
N GLU A 408 -21.63 48.07 -0.50
CA GLU A 408 -22.40 48.65 -1.61
C GLU A 408 -23.83 48.90 -1.19
N ALA A 409 -24.51 49.77 -1.92
CA ALA A 409 -25.97 50.01 -1.75
C ALA A 409 -26.75 48.89 -2.42
N ASP A 410 -27.85 48.51 -1.85
CA ASP A 410 -28.80 47.58 -2.46
C ASP A 410 -29.40 48.18 -3.74
N LYS A 411 -29.80 47.32 -4.67
CA LYS A 411 -30.35 47.77 -5.99
C LYS A 411 -31.50 48.76 -5.83
N ASP A 412 -32.32 48.57 -4.81
CA ASP A 412 -33.48 49.38 -4.51
C ASP A 412 -33.14 50.69 -3.80
N GLU A 413 -32.02 50.75 -3.08
CA GLU A 413 -31.58 51.97 -2.32
C GLU A 413 -30.89 53.01 -3.21
N LYS A 414 -30.24 52.61 -4.30
CA LYS A 414 -29.36 53.42 -5.17
C LYS A 414 -28.10 53.96 -4.48
N LEU A 415 -28.20 54.49 -3.27
CA LEU A 415 -27.12 55.06 -2.47
C LEU A 415 -27.26 54.60 -1.01
N LYS A 416 -26.16 54.24 -0.39
CA LYS A 416 -26.07 53.78 1.02
C LYS A 416 -24.97 54.59 1.76
N LYS A 417 -25.25 54.91 3.00
CA LYS A 417 -24.19 55.43 3.93
C LYS A 417 -23.44 54.22 4.50
N VAL A 418 -22.14 54.38 4.54
CA VAL A 418 -21.21 53.38 5.13
C VAL A 418 -20.31 54.11 6.12
N GLU A 419 -20.28 53.66 7.36
CA GLU A 419 -19.35 54.12 8.38
C GLU A 419 -17.99 53.39 8.19
N TRP A 420 -16.91 54.17 8.11
CA TRP A 420 -15.59 53.61 7.97
C TRP A 420 -14.56 54.54 8.59
N ASP A 421 -13.72 54.04 9.53
CA ASP A 421 -12.69 54.76 10.23
C ASP A 421 -13.19 56.09 10.84
N GLY A 422 -14.40 56.05 11.42
CA GLY A 422 -15.04 57.20 12.08
C GLY A 422 -15.66 58.23 11.12
N GLU A 423 -15.67 57.98 9.81
CA GLU A 423 -16.25 58.86 8.80
C GLU A 423 -17.40 58.18 8.08
N THR A 424 -18.42 58.96 7.69
CA THR A 424 -19.59 58.46 6.94
C THR A 424 -19.38 58.70 5.45
N TYR A 425 -19.24 57.61 4.69
CA TYR A 425 -19.12 57.64 3.23
C TYR A 425 -20.46 57.36 2.55
N LEU A 426 -20.61 57.85 1.34
CA LEU A 426 -21.74 57.53 0.46
C LEU A 426 -21.27 56.61 -0.66
N VAL A 427 -21.88 55.43 -0.78
CA VAL A 427 -21.58 54.46 -1.84
C VAL A 427 -22.80 54.21 -2.73
N ASN A 428 -22.59 53.81 -3.97
CA ASN A 428 -23.65 53.40 -4.89
C ASN A 428 -23.79 51.89 -4.98
N THR A 429 -24.71 51.38 -5.81
CA THR A 429 -24.98 49.96 -6.06
C THR A 429 -23.81 49.18 -6.68
N SER A 430 -22.76 49.84 -7.11
CA SER A 430 -21.51 49.19 -7.56
C SER A 430 -20.36 49.37 -6.52
N GLY A 431 -20.71 49.79 -5.29
CA GLY A 431 -19.76 50.00 -4.20
C GLY A 431 -18.82 51.19 -4.39
N LYS A 432 -19.05 52.01 -5.43
CA LYS A 432 -18.17 53.19 -5.66
C LYS A 432 -18.51 54.32 -4.71
N ILE A 433 -17.49 54.86 -4.04
CA ILE A 433 -17.57 56.02 -3.19
C ILE A 433 -17.99 57.24 -4.07
N GLN A 434 -19.04 57.91 -3.65
CA GLN A 434 -19.63 59.05 -4.36
C GLN A 434 -18.95 60.32 -3.92
N LYS A 435 -17.96 60.81 -4.68
CA LYS A 435 -17.16 62.04 -4.37
C LYS A 435 -17.73 63.25 -5.01
N ASN A 436 -17.57 64.43 -4.33
CA ASN A 436 -17.98 65.77 -4.84
C ASN A 436 -19.46 65.79 -5.32
N LYS A 437 -20.36 65.07 -4.67
CA LYS A 437 -21.77 65.07 -5.02
C LYS A 437 -22.46 66.31 -4.48
N LYS A 438 -23.27 66.91 -5.34
CA LYS A 438 -24.18 67.99 -4.97
C LYS A 438 -25.60 67.49 -5.11
N ASN A 439 -26.28 67.30 -4.00
CA ASN A 439 -27.66 66.85 -3.95
C ASN A 439 -27.92 65.53 -4.71
N ALA A 440 -27.03 64.53 -4.53
CA ALA A 440 -27.29 63.17 -5.00
C ALA A 440 -28.53 62.61 -4.27
N LYS A 441 -29.44 61.97 -5.01
CA LYS A 441 -30.74 61.53 -4.53
C LYS A 441 -30.76 60.01 -4.45
N ASP A 442 -31.15 59.44 -3.32
CA ASP A 442 -31.41 58.00 -3.14
C ASP A 442 -32.82 57.60 -3.61
N ALA A 443 -33.21 56.38 -3.32
CA ALA A 443 -34.51 55.83 -3.69
C ALA A 443 -35.65 56.43 -2.84
N ASP A 444 -35.37 56.85 -1.61
CA ASP A 444 -36.34 57.37 -0.63
C ASP A 444 -36.46 58.91 -0.72
N ASP A 445 -36.06 59.48 -1.85
CA ASP A 445 -36.12 60.94 -2.10
C ASP A 445 -35.22 61.81 -1.20
N ARG A 446 -34.26 61.20 -0.51
CA ARG A 446 -33.31 61.85 0.35
C ARG A 446 -32.10 62.40 -0.45
N TYR A 447 -31.63 63.54 -0.13
CA TYR A 447 -30.50 64.22 -0.81
C TYR A 447 -29.24 64.19 0.02
N TYR A 448 -28.11 63.93 -0.64
CA TYR A 448 -26.80 63.89 -0.02
C TYR A 448 -25.85 64.83 -0.75
N CYS A 449 -24.98 65.52 0.02
CA CYS A 449 -23.81 66.14 -0.53
C CYS A 449 -22.57 65.46 0.06
N THR A 450 -21.52 65.30 -0.75
CA THR A 450 -20.27 64.72 -0.32
C THR A 450 -19.07 65.59 -0.68
N ASP A 451 -18.01 65.51 0.11
CA ASP A 451 -16.75 66.18 -0.16
C ASP A 451 -15.90 65.47 -1.26
N SER A 452 -14.66 65.92 -1.42
CA SER A 452 -13.71 65.33 -2.38
C SER A 452 -13.25 63.95 -2.04
N LYS A 453 -13.40 63.50 -0.78
CA LYS A 453 -13.11 62.15 -0.32
C LYS A 453 -14.33 61.23 -0.45
N GLY A 454 -15.55 61.79 -0.51
CA GLY A 454 -16.83 61.05 -0.55
C GLY A 454 -17.48 61.03 0.83
N ILE A 455 -17.00 61.77 1.80
CA ILE A 455 -17.59 61.92 3.12
C ILE A 455 -18.88 62.73 3.01
N VAL A 456 -19.96 62.27 3.68
CA VAL A 456 -21.25 62.91 3.70
C VAL A 456 -21.16 64.25 4.46
N THR A 457 -21.42 65.34 3.82
CA THR A 457 -21.41 66.72 4.41
C THR A 457 -22.81 67.29 4.57
N TYR A 458 -23.81 66.64 4.01
CA TYR A 458 -25.22 67.00 4.11
C TYR A 458 -26.12 65.78 3.84
N GLU A 459 -27.18 65.67 4.60
CA GLU A 459 -28.29 64.72 4.41
C GLU A 459 -29.58 65.42 4.73
N GLY A 460 -30.62 65.30 3.89
CA GLY A 460 -31.95 65.88 4.12
C GLY A 460 -32.96 65.49 3.08
N MET A 461 -34.25 65.75 3.37
CA MET A 461 -35.37 65.57 2.43
C MET A 461 -35.48 66.68 1.39
N GLU A 462 -34.78 67.78 1.59
CA GLU A 462 -34.72 68.92 0.66
C GLU A 462 -33.29 69.08 0.11
N LYS A 463 -33.19 69.69 -1.07
CA LYS A 463 -31.87 70.02 -1.64
C LYS A 463 -31.16 71.06 -0.79
N LYS A 464 -29.86 70.81 -0.53
CA LYS A 464 -29.01 71.81 0.10
C LYS A 464 -28.98 73.05 -0.78
N SER A 465 -29.43 74.20 -0.29
CA SER A 465 -29.36 75.50 -1.00
C SER A 465 -27.91 75.91 -1.19
N GLU A 466 -27.52 76.24 -2.39
CA GLU A 466 -26.23 76.90 -2.67
C GLU A 466 -26.23 78.28 -2.01
N LYS A 467 -25.39 78.54 -1.02
CA LYS A 467 -25.08 79.88 -0.51
C LYS A 467 -23.94 80.47 -1.32
#